data_0fa12569bd6a04ad1c71b56f98cd223d
#
_entry.id   0fa12569bd6a04ad1c71b56f98cd223d
#
_cell.length_a   1.000
_cell.length_b   1.000
_cell.length_c   1.000
_cell.angle_alpha   90.00
_cell.angle_beta   90.00
_cell.angle_gamma   90.00
#
_symmetry.space_group_name_H-M   'P 1'
#
loop_
_entity.id
_entity.type
_entity.pdbx_description
1 polymer ?
#
loop_
_entity_poly.entity_id
_entity_poly.type
_entity_poly.pdbx_seq_one_letter_code
_entity_poly.pdbx_strand_id
1 'polypeptide(L)'
;ALTESIVARSQGNYASVQNIADDVKAKLGGGTIGVIFPILSRNRFAICLKGIAMGAKKVVLMLSYPSDEVGNALLTYDQLDEAGINPYTDVLTLEKYRELFGENKHEFTGVDYVEYYSNIIKEAGAEVEVIFANQPKTILDYTDCIINCDIHTRARTKRILLAGGAKVVCGMDDILNASVNGGGCNEKYGLLGSNKSTEDQIKLFPN
;
A
#
# COMPACT_ATOMS: atom_id res chain seq x y z
N ALA A 1 9.38 4.96 -29.85
CA ALA A 1 9.60 5.15 -28.41
C ALA A 1 9.79 3.78 -27.75
N LEU A 2 10.76 3.66 -26.84
CA LEU A 2 10.93 2.49 -25.99
C LEU A 2 10.14 2.70 -24.69
N THR A 3 9.45 1.66 -24.22
CA THR A 3 8.79 1.71 -22.91
C THR A 3 9.82 1.45 -21.80
N GLU A 4 9.63 2.05 -20.63
CA GLU A 4 10.43 1.81 -19.41
C GLU A 4 10.52 0.31 -19.08
N SER A 5 9.45 -0.43 -19.31
CA SER A 5 9.38 -1.87 -19.11
C SER A 5 10.37 -2.65 -19.97
N ILE A 6 10.62 -2.24 -21.23
CA ILE A 6 11.60 -2.88 -22.13
C ILE A 6 13.01 -2.57 -21.63
N VAL A 7 13.28 -1.33 -21.25
CA VAL A 7 14.59 -0.92 -20.73
C VAL A 7 14.90 -1.63 -19.42
N ALA A 8 14.00 -1.65 -18.46
CA ALA A 8 14.16 -2.37 -17.20
C ALA A 8 14.44 -3.87 -17.43
N ARG A 9 13.75 -4.47 -18.41
CA ARG A 9 13.96 -5.87 -18.78
C ARG A 9 15.34 -6.11 -19.40
N SER A 10 15.79 -5.21 -20.28
CA SER A 10 17.12 -5.32 -20.89
C SER A 10 18.24 -5.11 -19.89
N GLN A 11 18.03 -4.33 -18.86
CA GLN A 11 18.97 -4.09 -17.77
C GLN A 11 18.92 -5.18 -16.68
N GLY A 12 17.95 -6.12 -16.74
CA GLY A 12 17.76 -7.11 -15.68
C GLY A 12 17.35 -6.50 -14.33
N ASN A 13 16.68 -5.32 -14.32
CA ASN A 13 16.33 -4.60 -13.09
C ASN A 13 15.09 -5.20 -12.42
N TYR A 14 15.27 -6.37 -11.80
CA TYR A 14 14.24 -7.13 -11.11
C TYR A 14 14.53 -7.27 -9.63
N ALA A 15 13.48 -7.24 -8.81
CA ALA A 15 13.55 -7.60 -7.40
C ALA A 15 12.45 -8.61 -7.06
N SER A 16 12.73 -9.47 -6.10
CA SER A 16 11.76 -10.42 -5.56
C SER A 16 10.92 -9.78 -4.46
N VAL A 17 9.79 -10.40 -4.11
CA VAL A 17 9.02 -10.04 -2.92
C VAL A 17 9.85 -10.18 -1.64
N GLN A 18 10.87 -11.10 -1.63
CA GLN A 18 11.79 -11.24 -0.51
C GLN A 18 12.72 -10.03 -0.38
N ASN A 19 13.21 -9.45 -1.48
CA ASN A 19 14.01 -8.21 -1.43
C ASN A 19 13.19 -7.06 -0.84
N ILE A 20 11.89 -6.97 -1.17
CA ILE A 20 10.97 -5.99 -0.57
C ILE A 20 10.86 -6.24 0.94
N ALA A 21 10.61 -7.50 1.35
CA ALA A 21 10.47 -7.88 2.75
C ALA A 21 11.71 -7.55 3.58
N ASP A 22 12.89 -7.85 3.05
CA ASP A 22 14.16 -7.59 3.72
C ASP A 22 14.39 -6.09 3.90
N ASP A 23 14.11 -5.27 2.89
CA ASP A 23 14.24 -3.82 2.97
C ASP A 23 13.22 -3.19 3.93
N VAL A 24 11.97 -3.63 3.89
CA VAL A 24 10.91 -3.21 4.83
C VAL A 24 11.29 -3.55 6.26
N LYS A 25 11.76 -4.77 6.51
CA LYS A 25 12.20 -5.21 7.83
C LYS A 25 13.39 -4.40 8.34
N ALA A 26 14.35 -4.11 7.47
CA ALA A 26 15.52 -3.31 7.83
C ALA A 26 15.13 -1.86 8.18
N LYS A 27 14.21 -1.24 7.44
CA LYS A 27 13.81 0.16 7.61
C LYS A 27 12.77 0.37 8.73
N LEU A 28 11.84 -0.58 8.91
CA LEU A 28 10.71 -0.43 9.84
C LEU A 28 10.74 -1.41 11.03
N GLY A 29 11.75 -2.29 11.13
CA GLY A 29 11.98 -3.14 12.30
C GLY A 29 11.15 -4.43 12.38
N GLY A 30 10.29 -4.73 11.38
CA GLY A 30 9.56 -6.00 11.29
C GLY A 30 8.44 -6.22 12.32
N GLY A 31 8.02 -5.18 13.02
CA GLY A 31 6.90 -5.20 13.98
C GLY A 31 5.54 -4.93 13.35
N THR A 32 4.71 -4.15 14.03
CA THR A 32 3.46 -3.62 13.46
C THR A 32 3.77 -2.45 12.55
N ILE A 33 3.28 -2.47 11.32
CA ILE A 33 3.44 -1.38 10.36
C ILE A 33 2.07 -0.91 9.86
N GLY A 34 1.94 0.40 9.67
CA GLY A 34 0.81 1.01 8.98
C GLY A 34 1.08 1.09 7.49
N VAL A 35 0.17 0.61 6.68
CA VAL A 35 0.20 0.77 5.21
C VAL A 35 -0.98 1.64 4.83
N ILE A 36 -0.71 2.86 4.40
CA ILE A 36 -1.76 3.86 4.20
C ILE A 36 -1.90 4.27 2.75
N PHE A 37 -3.15 4.50 2.35
CA PHE A 37 -3.56 5.07 1.07
C PHE A 37 -3.02 4.33 -0.17
N PRO A 38 -3.04 2.98 -0.19
CA PRO A 38 -2.63 2.26 -1.38
C PRO A 38 -3.65 2.43 -2.50
N ILE A 39 -3.17 2.41 -3.75
CA ILE A 39 -4.05 2.28 -4.91
C ILE A 39 -4.62 0.86 -4.99
N LEU A 40 -5.86 0.74 -5.46
CA LEU A 40 -6.54 -0.54 -5.62
C LEU A 40 -6.12 -1.19 -6.95
N SER A 41 -4.99 -1.89 -6.96
CA SER A 41 -4.41 -2.45 -8.18
C SER A 41 -3.81 -3.83 -7.98
N ARG A 42 -4.27 -4.81 -8.78
CA ARG A 42 -3.71 -6.17 -8.82
C ARG A 42 -2.30 -6.23 -9.41
N ASN A 43 -2.01 -5.37 -10.38
CA ASN A 43 -0.78 -5.44 -11.16
C ASN A 43 0.33 -4.51 -10.65
N ARG A 44 0.00 -3.56 -9.79
CA ARG A 44 0.96 -2.61 -9.25
C ARG A 44 1.17 -2.79 -7.76
N PHE A 45 0.10 -2.66 -6.98
CA PHE A 45 0.24 -2.63 -5.53
C PHE A 45 0.18 -4.02 -4.88
N ALA A 46 -0.65 -4.95 -5.35
CA ALA A 46 -0.83 -6.26 -4.69
C ALA A 46 0.48 -7.02 -4.47
N ILE A 47 1.37 -7.04 -5.45
CA ILE A 47 2.67 -7.70 -5.31
C ILE A 47 3.61 -6.95 -4.34
N CYS A 48 3.56 -5.62 -4.32
CA CYS A 48 4.29 -4.83 -3.34
C CYS A 48 3.78 -5.11 -1.93
N LEU A 49 2.45 -5.18 -1.76
CA LEU A 49 1.80 -5.50 -0.50
C LEU A 49 2.22 -6.88 0.04
N LYS A 50 2.35 -7.88 -0.84
CA LYS A 50 2.88 -9.21 -0.47
C LYS A 50 4.28 -9.10 0.14
N GLY A 51 5.20 -8.42 -0.52
CA GLY A 51 6.55 -8.22 0.00
C GLY A 51 6.58 -7.39 1.29
N ILE A 52 5.77 -6.33 1.38
CA ILE A 52 5.63 -5.51 2.58
C ILE A 52 5.14 -6.35 3.76
N ALA A 53 4.11 -7.16 3.56
CA ALA A 53 3.55 -8.02 4.60
C ALA A 53 4.54 -9.10 5.08
N MET A 54 5.32 -9.70 4.17
CA MET A 54 6.39 -10.64 4.54
C MET A 54 7.47 -10.01 5.44
N GLY A 55 7.66 -8.68 5.34
CA GLY A 55 8.61 -7.92 6.17
C GLY A 55 8.06 -7.48 7.53
N ALA A 56 6.79 -7.79 7.87
CA ALA A 56 6.11 -7.31 9.06
C ALA A 56 5.48 -8.45 9.86
N LYS A 57 5.30 -8.24 11.17
CA LYS A 57 4.49 -9.14 12.01
C LYS A 57 2.99 -8.87 11.86
N LYS A 58 2.62 -7.60 11.80
CA LYS A 58 1.24 -7.13 11.64
C LYS A 58 1.20 -5.95 10.68
N VAL A 59 0.19 -5.94 9.82
CA VAL A 59 -0.11 -4.82 8.93
C VAL A 59 -1.44 -4.19 9.34
N VAL A 60 -1.43 -2.91 9.65
CA VAL A 60 -2.64 -2.09 9.74
C VAL A 60 -2.83 -1.42 8.38
N LEU A 61 -3.77 -1.94 7.60
CA LEU A 61 -4.07 -1.45 6.26
C LEU A 61 -5.13 -0.35 6.33
N MET A 62 -4.74 0.88 6.04
CA MET A 62 -5.65 2.02 6.00
C MET A 62 -6.00 2.38 4.56
N LEU A 63 -7.24 2.11 4.18
CA LEU A 63 -7.78 2.40 2.86
C LEU A 63 -8.49 3.74 2.82
N SER A 64 -8.25 4.50 1.75
CA SER A 64 -9.06 5.69 1.44
C SER A 64 -10.45 5.28 0.99
N TYR A 65 -11.45 6.08 1.30
CA TYR A 65 -12.81 5.89 0.83
C TYR A 65 -13.49 7.25 0.55
N PRO A 66 -14.44 7.35 -0.38
CA PRO A 66 -15.03 6.28 -1.16
C PRO A 66 -14.11 5.68 -2.23
N SER A 67 -13.00 6.33 -2.58
CA SER A 67 -12.07 5.88 -3.62
C SER A 67 -10.62 6.13 -3.23
N ASP A 68 -9.70 5.46 -3.94
CA ASP A 68 -8.28 5.80 -3.89
C ASP A 68 -7.99 7.10 -4.67
N GLU A 69 -6.73 7.57 -4.61
CA GLU A 69 -6.32 8.84 -5.23
C GLU A 69 -6.34 8.83 -6.77
N VAL A 70 -6.46 7.66 -7.41
CA VAL A 70 -6.57 7.52 -8.87
C VAL A 70 -8.00 7.17 -9.32
N GLY A 71 -8.96 7.19 -8.39
CA GLY A 71 -10.39 7.06 -8.68
C GLY A 71 -10.93 5.64 -8.68
N ASN A 72 -10.19 4.62 -8.21
CA ASN A 72 -10.76 3.30 -8.02
C ASN A 72 -11.66 3.32 -6.78
N ALA A 73 -12.95 3.13 -6.98
CA ALA A 73 -13.95 3.24 -5.91
C ALA A 73 -14.08 1.94 -5.11
N LEU A 74 -14.17 2.08 -3.80
CA LEU A 74 -14.66 1.07 -2.86
C LEU A 74 -16.17 1.24 -2.63
N LEU A 75 -16.66 2.49 -2.65
CA LEU A 75 -18.04 2.89 -2.38
C LEU A 75 -18.45 4.00 -3.35
N THR A 76 -19.73 4.19 -3.52
CA THR A 76 -20.30 5.38 -4.17
C THR A 76 -20.56 6.47 -3.12
N TYR A 77 -20.68 7.71 -3.57
CA TYR A 77 -21.11 8.80 -2.68
C TYR A 77 -22.54 8.61 -2.19
N ASP A 78 -23.44 8.07 -3.02
CA ASP A 78 -24.81 7.78 -2.63
C ASP A 78 -24.86 6.79 -1.45
N GLN A 79 -24.02 5.75 -1.46
CA GLN A 79 -23.90 4.81 -0.33
C GLN A 79 -23.46 5.50 0.97
N LEU A 80 -22.53 6.46 0.89
CA LEU A 80 -22.08 7.23 2.07
C LEU A 80 -23.19 8.13 2.59
N ASP A 81 -23.89 8.82 1.70
CA ASP A 81 -24.98 9.73 2.05
C ASP A 81 -26.16 8.98 2.70
N GLU A 82 -26.54 7.82 2.15
CA GLU A 82 -27.57 6.93 2.72
C GLU A 82 -27.18 6.39 4.11
N ALA A 83 -25.89 6.09 4.31
CA ALA A 83 -25.38 5.63 5.60
C ALA A 83 -25.12 6.77 6.61
N GLY A 84 -25.19 8.03 6.18
CA GLY A 84 -24.87 9.20 7.00
C GLY A 84 -23.39 9.30 7.38
N ILE A 85 -22.49 8.80 6.54
CA ILE A 85 -21.05 8.75 6.77
C ILE A 85 -20.36 9.94 6.12
N ASN A 86 -19.55 10.66 6.87
CA ASN A 86 -18.71 11.75 6.38
C ASN A 86 -17.27 11.27 6.11
N PRO A 87 -16.87 11.11 4.84
CA PRO A 87 -15.53 10.60 4.51
C PRO A 87 -14.38 11.51 4.95
N TYR A 88 -14.65 12.77 5.28
CA TYR A 88 -13.60 13.70 5.73
C TYR A 88 -13.26 13.55 7.22
N THR A 89 -14.17 13.01 8.02
CA THR A 89 -14.03 12.94 9.48
C THR A 89 -14.14 11.55 10.06
N ASP A 90 -14.94 10.70 9.43
CA ASP A 90 -15.29 9.42 10.02
C ASP A 90 -14.22 8.35 9.73
N VAL A 91 -14.02 7.50 10.73
CA VAL A 91 -13.14 6.35 10.67
C VAL A 91 -13.99 5.10 10.82
N LEU A 92 -13.85 4.16 9.87
CA LEU A 92 -14.57 2.90 9.93
C LEU A 92 -13.61 1.74 10.20
N THR A 93 -14.00 0.85 11.11
CA THR A 93 -13.36 -0.48 11.22
C THR A 93 -13.87 -1.37 10.11
N LEU A 94 -13.17 -2.47 9.85
CA LEU A 94 -13.63 -3.48 8.87
C LEU A 94 -15.03 -4.00 9.20
N GLU A 95 -15.29 -4.26 10.49
CA GLU A 95 -16.60 -4.72 10.96
C GLU A 95 -17.70 -3.71 10.62
N LYS A 96 -17.49 -2.44 10.98
CA LYS A 96 -18.47 -1.37 10.69
C LYS A 96 -18.66 -1.16 9.20
N TYR A 97 -17.59 -1.21 8.43
CA TYR A 97 -17.66 -1.13 6.96
C TYR A 97 -18.53 -2.25 6.38
N ARG A 98 -18.31 -3.50 6.83
CA ARG A 98 -19.08 -4.67 6.36
C ARG A 98 -20.54 -4.64 6.84
N GLU A 99 -20.81 -4.14 8.04
CA GLU A 99 -22.16 -3.94 8.55
C GLU A 99 -22.97 -2.97 7.67
N LEU A 100 -22.35 -1.85 7.28
CA LEU A 100 -23.02 -0.78 6.53
C LEU A 100 -23.14 -1.09 5.04
N PHE A 101 -22.10 -1.65 4.44
CA PHE A 101 -21.96 -1.72 2.99
C PHE A 101 -21.84 -3.14 2.44
N GLY A 102 -21.68 -4.16 3.28
CA GLY A 102 -21.53 -5.54 2.86
C GLY A 102 -20.23 -5.77 2.06
N GLU A 103 -20.30 -6.68 1.09
CA GLU A 103 -19.23 -6.93 0.12
C GLU A 103 -19.40 -5.98 -1.07
N ASN A 104 -18.38 -5.20 -1.37
CA ASN A 104 -18.36 -4.32 -2.52
C ASN A 104 -17.30 -4.76 -3.52
N LYS A 105 -17.77 -5.15 -4.70
CA LYS A 105 -16.90 -5.57 -5.80
C LYS A 105 -16.67 -4.40 -6.75
N HIS A 106 -15.40 -4.17 -7.06
CA HIS A 106 -15.01 -3.15 -8.04
C HIS A 106 -15.69 -3.42 -9.39
N GLU A 107 -16.35 -2.41 -9.95
CA GLU A 107 -17.24 -2.51 -11.10
C GLU A 107 -16.61 -3.23 -12.30
N PHE A 108 -15.38 -2.87 -12.66
CA PHE A 108 -14.72 -3.44 -13.86
C PHE A 108 -13.98 -4.75 -13.59
N THR A 109 -13.48 -4.97 -12.35
CA THR A 109 -12.62 -6.13 -12.06
C THR A 109 -13.35 -7.24 -11.34
N GLY A 110 -14.52 -6.98 -10.78
CA GLY A 110 -15.30 -7.91 -9.96
C GLY A 110 -14.60 -8.30 -8.64
N VAL A 111 -13.53 -7.60 -8.25
CA VAL A 111 -12.73 -7.90 -7.08
C VAL A 111 -13.19 -7.08 -5.89
N ASP A 112 -13.44 -7.73 -4.76
CA ASP A 112 -13.49 -7.06 -3.46
C ASP A 112 -12.04 -6.81 -2.99
N TYR A 113 -11.57 -5.58 -3.13
CA TYR A 113 -10.18 -5.24 -2.79
C TYR A 113 -9.90 -5.30 -1.29
N VAL A 114 -10.90 -5.15 -0.45
CA VAL A 114 -10.75 -5.26 1.01
C VAL A 114 -10.41 -6.70 1.38
N GLU A 115 -11.17 -7.66 0.85
CA GLU A 115 -10.91 -9.08 1.03
C GLU A 115 -9.60 -9.50 0.35
N TYR A 116 -9.40 -9.07 -0.89
CA TYR A 116 -8.23 -9.43 -1.68
C TYR A 116 -6.91 -9.02 -1.00
N TYR A 117 -6.82 -7.78 -0.51
CA TYR A 117 -5.62 -7.31 0.19
C TYR A 117 -5.45 -7.96 1.56
N SER A 118 -6.56 -8.19 2.27
CA SER A 118 -6.52 -8.92 3.55
C SER A 118 -5.97 -10.33 3.38
N ASN A 119 -6.38 -11.03 2.31
CA ASN A 119 -5.89 -12.37 2.01
C ASN A 119 -4.42 -12.38 1.64
N ILE A 120 -3.94 -11.43 0.83
CA ILE A 120 -2.50 -11.28 0.51
C ILE A 120 -1.67 -11.13 1.79
N ILE A 121 -2.10 -10.29 2.73
CA ILE A 121 -1.37 -10.06 3.99
C ILE A 121 -1.34 -11.34 4.83
N LYS A 122 -2.47 -12.03 4.97
CA LYS A 122 -2.57 -13.30 5.72
C LYS A 122 -1.71 -14.41 5.10
N GLU A 123 -1.77 -14.57 3.77
CA GLU A 123 -0.98 -15.55 3.02
C GLU A 123 0.53 -15.27 3.10
N ALA A 124 0.91 -13.99 3.23
CA ALA A 124 2.29 -13.60 3.49
C ALA A 124 2.78 -13.89 4.92
N GLY A 125 1.89 -14.33 5.82
CA GLY A 125 2.21 -14.72 7.20
C GLY A 125 2.08 -13.59 8.22
N ALA A 126 1.54 -12.42 7.86
CA ALA A 126 1.33 -11.30 8.78
C ALA A 126 -0.13 -11.27 9.30
N GLU A 127 -0.30 -10.76 10.52
CA GLU A 127 -1.62 -10.36 11.01
C GLU A 127 -2.11 -9.14 10.23
N VAL A 128 -3.43 -9.03 10.02
CA VAL A 128 -4.04 -7.90 9.32
C VAL A 128 -5.13 -7.24 10.15
N GLU A 129 -5.12 -5.92 10.16
CA GLU A 129 -6.21 -5.07 10.62
C GLU A 129 -6.52 -4.06 9.52
N VAL A 130 -7.80 -3.93 9.14
CA VAL A 130 -8.22 -3.01 8.08
C VAL A 130 -9.05 -1.89 8.69
N ILE A 131 -8.70 -0.67 8.33
CA ILE A 131 -9.44 0.55 8.69
C ILE A 131 -9.66 1.41 7.44
N PHE A 132 -10.69 2.24 7.49
CA PHE A 132 -11.01 3.19 6.42
C PHE A 132 -10.98 4.59 7.00
N ALA A 133 -10.12 5.43 6.45
CA ALA A 133 -9.95 6.81 6.87
C ALA A 133 -9.25 7.63 5.79
N ASN A 134 -9.54 8.94 5.75
CA ASN A 134 -8.91 9.88 4.81
C ASN A 134 -7.97 10.87 5.52
N GLN A 135 -7.90 10.82 6.85
CA GLN A 135 -6.97 11.62 7.63
C GLN A 135 -5.69 10.82 7.94
N PRO A 136 -4.51 11.23 7.43
CA PRO A 136 -3.28 10.43 7.60
C PRO A 136 -2.95 10.12 9.05
N LYS A 137 -3.23 11.04 9.97
CA LYS A 137 -2.91 10.88 11.40
C LYS A 137 -3.64 9.75 12.08
N THR A 138 -4.77 9.28 11.53
CA THR A 138 -5.54 8.15 12.10
C THR A 138 -4.68 6.91 12.29
N ILE A 139 -3.70 6.67 11.42
CA ILE A 139 -2.83 5.49 11.54
C ILE A 139 -1.96 5.52 12.81
N LEU A 140 -1.71 6.70 13.38
CA LEU A 140 -0.88 6.88 14.57
C LEU A 140 -1.51 6.31 15.85
N ASP A 141 -2.82 6.08 15.84
CA ASP A 141 -3.53 5.39 16.93
C ASP A 141 -3.19 3.89 16.97
N TYR A 142 -2.58 3.36 15.92
CA TYR A 142 -2.27 1.94 15.73
C TYR A 142 -0.76 1.65 15.72
N THR A 143 0.03 2.50 15.09
CA THR A 143 1.48 2.33 14.96
C THR A 143 2.19 3.63 14.60
N ASP A 144 3.46 3.73 14.96
CA ASP A 144 4.36 4.85 14.64
C ASP A 144 5.35 4.54 13.48
N CYS A 145 5.27 3.31 12.92
CA CYS A 145 6.07 2.84 11.77
C CYS A 145 5.18 2.68 10.54
N ILE A 146 5.37 3.52 9.52
CA ILE A 146 4.38 3.69 8.45
C ILE A 146 5.02 3.59 7.07
N ILE A 147 4.35 2.86 6.16
CA ILE A 147 4.57 2.95 4.71
C ILE A 147 3.43 3.78 4.12
N ASN A 148 3.79 4.92 3.60
CA ASN A 148 2.88 5.81 2.88
C ASN A 148 2.86 5.46 1.39
N CYS A 149 1.72 4.99 0.89
CA CYS A 149 1.54 4.57 -0.51
C CYS A 149 0.94 5.67 -1.41
N ASP A 150 0.66 6.83 -0.82
CA ASP A 150 0.21 8.02 -1.53
C ASP A 150 1.21 8.42 -2.63
N ILE A 151 0.74 8.65 -3.83
CA ILE A 151 1.59 8.93 -5.00
C ILE A 151 1.87 10.43 -5.13
N HIS A 152 0.81 11.23 -5.23
CA HIS A 152 0.91 12.63 -5.59
C HIS A 152 1.18 13.55 -4.40
N THR A 153 0.58 13.22 -3.25
CA THR A 153 0.73 14.05 -2.03
C THR A 153 1.67 13.45 -0.99
N ARG A 154 2.44 12.41 -1.34
CA ARG A 154 3.29 11.63 -0.42
C ARG A 154 4.23 12.48 0.45
N ALA A 155 4.83 13.53 -0.11
CA ALA A 155 5.71 14.41 0.66
C ALA A 155 4.95 15.20 1.73
N ARG A 156 3.72 15.62 1.44
CA ARG A 156 2.84 16.30 2.40
C ARG A 156 2.39 15.31 3.50
N THR A 157 1.94 14.14 3.10
CA THR A 157 1.50 13.08 4.01
C THR A 157 2.62 12.67 4.95
N LYS A 158 3.85 12.45 4.45
CA LYS A 158 5.04 12.16 5.26
C LYS A 158 5.31 13.26 6.31
N ARG A 159 5.23 14.54 5.93
CA ARG A 159 5.40 15.65 6.90
C ARG A 159 4.30 15.66 7.97
N ILE A 160 3.05 15.39 7.61
CA ILE A 160 1.92 15.35 8.55
C ILE A 160 2.12 14.23 9.59
N LEU A 161 2.55 13.05 9.14
CA LEU A 161 2.79 11.90 10.00
C LEU A 161 3.96 12.13 10.95
N LEU A 162 5.09 12.62 10.45
CA LEU A 162 6.26 12.94 11.28
C LEU A 162 5.94 14.03 12.31
N ALA A 163 5.23 15.08 11.90
CA ALA A 163 4.75 16.12 12.83
C ALA A 163 3.70 15.59 13.83
N GLY A 164 3.03 14.50 13.52
CA GLY A 164 2.08 13.82 14.38
C GLY A 164 2.72 12.85 15.38
N GLY A 165 4.03 12.60 15.30
CA GLY A 165 4.77 11.71 16.20
C GLY A 165 5.13 10.34 15.62
N ALA A 166 4.97 10.14 14.31
CA ALA A 166 5.47 8.92 13.67
C ALA A 166 6.99 8.78 13.88
N LYS A 167 7.44 7.58 14.24
CA LYS A 167 8.85 7.26 14.44
C LYS A 167 9.58 7.07 13.11
N VAL A 168 8.94 6.33 12.20
CA VAL A 168 9.47 6.05 10.86
C VAL A 168 8.35 6.20 9.84
N VAL A 169 8.60 6.96 8.79
CA VAL A 169 7.70 7.07 7.63
C VAL A 169 8.51 6.86 6.36
N CYS A 170 8.29 5.73 5.69
CA CYS A 170 8.79 5.46 4.36
C CYS A 170 7.68 5.70 3.32
N GLY A 171 8.01 6.33 2.20
CA GLY A 171 7.18 6.29 1.01
C GLY A 171 7.44 5.01 0.21
N MET A 172 6.62 4.74 -0.81
CA MET A 172 6.91 3.66 -1.77
C MET A 172 8.22 3.91 -2.52
N ASP A 173 8.62 5.16 -2.66
CA ASP A 173 9.90 5.59 -3.23
C ASP A 173 11.10 5.39 -2.28
N ASP A 174 10.87 5.20 -1.00
CA ASP A 174 11.93 4.88 -0.04
C ASP A 174 12.25 3.36 0.01
N ILE A 175 11.36 2.48 -0.48
CA ILE A 175 11.58 1.02 -0.48
C ILE A 175 12.21 0.59 -1.81
N LEU A 176 13.29 -0.20 -1.74
CA LEU A 176 14.15 -0.57 -2.88
C LEU A 176 14.70 0.64 -3.63
N ASN A 177 14.98 1.73 -2.91
CA ASN A 177 15.76 2.86 -3.43
C ASN A 177 17.28 2.57 -3.46
N ALA A 178 17.70 1.45 -2.93
CA ALA A 178 19.02 0.86 -3.06
C ALA A 178 18.90 -0.66 -3.26
N SER A 179 19.93 -1.28 -3.81
CA SER A 179 19.95 -2.75 -4.00
C SER A 179 19.98 -3.45 -2.65
N VAL A 180 19.10 -4.43 -2.48
CA VAL A 180 19.00 -5.28 -1.30
C VAL A 180 19.22 -6.72 -1.72
N ASN A 181 20.21 -7.39 -1.13
CA ASN A 181 20.58 -8.79 -1.41
C ASN A 181 20.72 -9.09 -2.92
N GLY A 182 21.31 -8.15 -3.67
CA GLY A 182 21.53 -8.29 -5.10
C GLY A 182 20.30 -8.11 -5.98
N GLY A 183 19.16 -7.73 -5.41
CA GLY A 183 17.95 -7.37 -6.15
C GLY A 183 18.10 -6.04 -6.87
N GLY A 184 17.25 -5.84 -7.90
CA GLY A 184 17.15 -4.57 -8.61
C GLY A 184 16.62 -3.46 -7.69
N CYS A 185 16.90 -2.20 -8.06
CA CYS A 185 16.46 -1.02 -7.33
C CYS A 185 16.22 0.16 -8.27
N ASN A 186 15.64 1.22 -7.74
CA ASN A 186 15.63 2.53 -8.38
C ASN A 186 15.81 3.60 -7.32
N GLU A 187 16.92 4.37 -7.41
CA GLU A 187 17.30 5.34 -6.38
C GLU A 187 16.27 6.45 -6.15
N LYS A 188 15.54 6.82 -7.20
CA LYS A 188 14.60 7.93 -7.17
C LYS A 188 13.17 7.53 -6.85
N TYR A 189 12.74 6.36 -7.34
CA TYR A 189 11.33 5.98 -7.33
C TYR A 189 11.06 4.70 -6.53
N GLY A 190 12.08 3.91 -6.20
CA GLY A 190 11.89 2.66 -5.46
C GLY A 190 10.73 1.82 -6.00
N LEU A 191 9.87 1.33 -5.11
CA LEU A 191 8.65 0.58 -5.46
C LEU A 191 7.61 1.41 -6.21
N LEU A 192 7.61 2.73 -6.08
CA LEU A 192 6.69 3.60 -6.83
C LEU A 192 6.88 3.42 -8.33
N GLY A 193 8.11 3.15 -8.77
CA GLY A 193 8.48 2.86 -10.13
C GLY A 193 8.52 1.37 -10.47
N SER A 194 7.61 0.56 -9.96
CA SER A 194 7.62 -0.89 -10.18
C SER A 194 6.33 -1.41 -10.82
N ASN A 195 6.45 -2.57 -11.46
CA ASN A 195 5.33 -3.34 -11.98
C ASN A 195 5.54 -4.83 -11.75
N LYS A 196 4.44 -5.57 -11.58
CA LYS A 196 4.45 -7.03 -11.50
C LYS A 196 5.12 -7.65 -12.73
N SER A 197 6.04 -8.57 -12.52
CA SER A 197 6.67 -9.39 -13.55
C SER A 197 6.19 -10.84 -13.48
N THR A 198 6.21 -11.43 -12.28
CA THR A 198 5.65 -12.76 -11.96
C THR A 198 4.87 -12.67 -10.64
N GLU A 199 4.45 -13.80 -10.08
CA GLU A 199 3.77 -13.83 -8.76
C GLU A 199 4.69 -13.45 -7.60
N ASP A 200 6.03 -13.54 -7.78
CA ASP A 200 7.01 -13.31 -6.74
C ASP A 200 8.11 -12.30 -7.15
N GLN A 201 7.95 -11.66 -8.30
CA GLN A 201 8.96 -10.76 -8.85
C GLN A 201 8.34 -9.51 -9.47
N ILE A 202 8.95 -8.39 -9.18
CA ILE A 202 8.69 -7.09 -9.80
C ILE A 202 9.85 -6.70 -10.72
N LYS A 203 9.57 -5.85 -11.68
CA LYS A 203 10.57 -5.07 -12.40
C LYS A 203 10.44 -3.61 -12.00
N LEU A 204 11.57 -2.95 -11.79
CA LEU A 204 11.65 -1.55 -11.41
C LEU A 204 12.00 -0.70 -12.63
N PHE A 205 11.63 0.57 -12.61
CA PHE A 205 12.07 1.52 -13.62
C PHE A 205 13.60 1.49 -13.70
N PRO A 206 14.18 1.68 -14.90
CA PRO A 206 15.61 1.82 -15.02
C PRO A 206 16.10 3.10 -14.32
N ASN A 207 17.29 3.03 -13.76
CA ASN A 207 18.01 4.19 -13.24
C ASN A 207 18.55 5.05 -14.39
#